data_be8aa72acd7836994e415744ca9d63b5
#
_entry.id   be8aa72acd7836994e415744ca9d63b5
#
_cell.length_a   1.000
_cell.length_b   1.000
_cell.length_c   1.000
_cell.angle_alpha   90.00
_cell.angle_beta   90.00
_cell.angle_gamma   90.00
#
_symmetry.space_group_name_H-M   'P 1'
#
loop_
_entity.id
_entity.type
_entity.pdbx_description
1 polymer ?
#
loop_
_entity_poly.entity_id
_entity_poly.type
_entity_poly.pdbx_seq_one_letter_code
_entity_poly.pdbx_strand_id
1 'polypeptide(L)'
;MSLVISRPDISCDAITEFPAETRFIKLPITNYLKLLDIYDTINRPQIALINAVNDPKYRFICAALARRLGKTYIANIIGQLVTLVPNCNVLIISPNYNLSSISFELQRRLIKHFDLEVARDNLKDKIIELSNGATIRMGSLSTVDSTVGRSYDLIIFDEAALGEGGEAAFNVALRPTLDKPGAKAIFISTPRGRNNWFSQFYLRGFDPNFPEWVSLQADYTENTRMSESDVDEARRSMSKAEFEQEYMASFTTYAGQIYNYSAEDVTAAPAGLLGEAIAGCDPGYRDETAFVAVVYDHVGDCFWVVDEYLKAEKTTREHAEQFHVLCTKWGIETIFIDSAAAQFASDLAYLYNLATTKAKKDVLPGIAYVQTLVQQNRLKVAPHCQHVLAMLDQYRWDDKEGLQRERPKHDKYSHMADALRYALYTYTL
;
A
#
# COMPACT_ATOMS: atom_id res chain seq x y z
N MET A 1 16.71 10.90 6.06
CA MET A 1 17.53 10.35 4.96
C MET A 1 16.81 10.68 3.68
N SER A 2 17.44 11.49 2.80
CA SER A 2 16.80 11.99 1.59
C SER A 2 16.61 10.91 0.50
N LEU A 3 17.59 9.99 0.39
CA LEU A 3 17.55 8.87 -0.56
C LEU A 3 18.01 7.59 0.13
N VAL A 4 17.21 6.54 0.03
CA VAL A 4 17.50 5.19 0.52
C VAL A 4 17.52 4.24 -0.67
N ILE A 5 18.55 3.42 -0.77
CA ILE A 5 18.70 2.37 -1.77
C ILE A 5 18.98 1.06 -1.04
N SER A 6 18.16 0.04 -1.29
CA SER A 6 18.25 -1.26 -0.57
C SER A 6 19.49 -2.07 -0.93
N ARG A 7 20.17 -1.71 -2.02
CA ARG A 7 21.39 -2.37 -2.50
C ARG A 7 22.50 -1.35 -2.68
N PRO A 8 23.63 -1.48 -1.96
CA PRO A 8 24.68 -0.46 -1.94
C PRO A 8 25.50 -0.34 -3.24
N ASP A 9 25.39 -1.30 -4.13
CA ASP A 9 26.05 -1.35 -5.43
C ASP A 9 25.36 -0.45 -6.49
N ILE A 10 24.19 0.09 -6.21
CA ILE A 10 23.51 1.04 -7.11
C ILE A 10 24.01 2.47 -6.85
N SER A 11 24.68 3.05 -7.83
CA SER A 11 25.08 4.47 -7.80
C SER A 11 23.87 5.41 -7.96
N CYS A 12 23.88 6.53 -7.25
CA CYS A 12 22.92 7.63 -7.45
C CYS A 12 23.57 8.94 -7.92
N ASP A 13 24.90 8.97 -8.04
CA ASP A 13 25.65 10.19 -8.36
C ASP A 13 26.04 10.24 -9.85
N ALA A 14 26.14 9.09 -10.52
CA ALA A 14 26.43 9.00 -11.94
C ALA A 14 25.75 7.78 -12.57
N ILE A 15 25.43 7.87 -13.86
CA ILE A 15 24.89 6.74 -14.62
C ILE A 15 26.00 5.72 -14.87
N THR A 16 25.76 4.48 -14.42
CA THR A 16 26.65 3.35 -14.63
C THR A 16 26.43 2.75 -16.02
N GLU A 17 27.48 2.67 -16.82
CA GLU A 17 27.45 2.05 -18.13
C GLU A 17 27.84 0.58 -18.03
N PHE A 18 26.98 -0.30 -18.51
CA PHE A 18 27.20 -1.74 -18.55
C PHE A 18 27.75 -2.17 -19.93
N PRO A 19 28.44 -3.34 -20.03
CA PRO A 19 28.86 -3.91 -21.30
C PRO A 19 27.69 -4.03 -22.29
N ALA A 20 27.96 -3.87 -23.58
CA ALA A 20 26.94 -3.85 -24.63
C ALA A 20 26.05 -5.10 -24.64
N GLU A 21 26.62 -6.25 -24.25
CA GLU A 21 25.96 -7.55 -24.20
C GLU A 21 24.87 -7.64 -23.10
N THR A 22 24.98 -6.78 -22.08
CA THR A 22 24.05 -6.77 -20.92
C THR A 22 23.08 -5.60 -20.96
N ARG A 23 23.08 -4.77 -21.99
CA ARG A 23 22.25 -3.57 -22.10
C ARG A 23 20.88 -3.88 -22.69
N PHE A 24 19.85 -3.22 -22.18
CA PHE A 24 18.54 -3.17 -22.84
C PHE A 24 18.58 -2.40 -24.17
N ILE A 25 19.50 -1.45 -24.31
CA ILE A 25 19.68 -0.60 -25.49
C ILE A 25 21.14 -0.61 -25.92
N LYS A 26 21.36 -0.51 -27.25
CA LYS A 26 22.70 -0.63 -27.84
C LYS A 26 23.62 0.55 -27.52
N LEU A 27 23.06 1.75 -27.33
CA LEU A 27 23.82 2.95 -26.98
C LEU A 27 23.75 3.26 -25.49
N PRO A 28 24.71 3.97 -24.92
CA PRO A 28 24.63 4.47 -23.56
C PRO A 28 23.39 5.33 -23.31
N ILE A 29 22.70 5.13 -22.20
CA ILE A 29 21.53 5.95 -21.80
C ILE A 29 21.88 7.43 -21.72
N THR A 30 23.10 7.76 -21.27
CA THR A 30 23.61 9.13 -21.23
C THR A 30 23.47 9.88 -22.56
N ASN A 31 23.71 9.21 -23.67
CA ASN A 31 23.57 9.81 -24.98
C ASN A 31 22.14 10.20 -25.32
N TYR A 32 21.16 9.30 -24.97
CA TYR A 32 19.75 9.59 -25.18
C TYR A 32 19.24 10.70 -24.27
N LEU A 33 19.67 10.75 -23.00
CA LEU A 33 19.30 11.82 -22.09
C LEU A 33 19.86 13.18 -22.54
N LYS A 34 21.05 13.22 -23.16
CA LYS A 34 21.60 14.41 -23.78
C LYS A 34 20.81 14.83 -25.03
N LEU A 35 20.36 13.87 -25.84
CA LEU A 35 19.50 14.19 -27.00
C LEU A 35 18.13 14.74 -26.56
N LEU A 36 17.63 14.33 -25.40
CA LEU A 36 16.42 14.89 -24.79
C LEU A 36 16.67 16.23 -24.09
N ASP A 37 17.91 16.70 -24.02
CA ASP A 37 18.31 17.91 -23.28
C ASP A 37 17.89 17.89 -21.79
N ILE A 38 17.92 16.70 -21.18
CA ILE A 38 17.52 16.49 -19.79
C ILE A 38 18.62 15.89 -18.92
N TYR A 39 19.77 15.54 -19.50
CA TYR A 39 20.87 14.88 -18.79
C TYR A 39 21.29 15.64 -17.52
N ASP A 40 21.43 16.95 -17.63
CA ASP A 40 21.88 17.82 -16.53
C ASP A 40 20.71 18.16 -15.55
N THR A 41 19.51 17.72 -15.86
CA THR A 41 18.30 18.03 -15.07
C THR A 41 17.75 16.83 -14.32
N ILE A 42 18.29 15.63 -14.53
CA ILE A 42 17.89 14.42 -13.78
C ILE A 42 18.43 14.50 -12.36
N ASN A 43 17.61 14.06 -11.42
CA ASN A 43 17.96 14.03 -10.00
C ASN A 43 18.55 12.67 -9.58
N ARG A 44 19.13 12.62 -8.38
CA ARG A 44 19.78 11.41 -7.86
C ARG A 44 18.85 10.18 -7.82
N PRO A 45 17.57 10.26 -7.37
CA PRO A 45 16.62 9.15 -7.46
C PRO A 45 16.38 8.64 -8.88
N GLN A 46 16.34 9.53 -9.87
CA GLN A 46 16.19 9.15 -11.27
C GLN A 46 17.44 8.44 -11.80
N ILE A 47 18.63 8.91 -11.43
CA ILE A 47 19.90 8.23 -11.72
C ILE A 47 19.91 6.82 -11.13
N ALA A 48 19.56 6.71 -9.85
CA ALA A 48 19.50 5.41 -9.16
C ALA A 48 18.50 4.45 -9.83
N LEU A 49 17.33 4.95 -10.26
CA LEU A 49 16.35 4.14 -10.99
C LEU A 49 16.91 3.65 -12.33
N ILE A 50 17.53 4.51 -13.11
CA ILE A 50 18.19 4.14 -14.38
C ILE A 50 19.25 3.06 -14.14
N ASN A 51 20.10 3.24 -13.15
CA ASN A 51 21.14 2.28 -12.82
C ASN A 51 20.59 0.93 -12.38
N ALA A 52 19.54 0.93 -11.56
CA ALA A 52 18.86 -0.30 -11.15
C ALA A 52 18.23 -1.06 -12.34
N VAL A 53 17.67 -0.32 -13.31
CA VAL A 53 17.11 -0.92 -14.53
C VAL A 53 18.21 -1.46 -15.44
N ASN A 54 19.34 -0.77 -15.54
CA ASN A 54 20.46 -1.21 -16.38
C ASN A 54 21.21 -2.41 -15.80
N ASP A 55 21.25 -2.54 -14.48
CA ASP A 55 21.96 -3.64 -13.83
C ASP A 55 21.31 -4.98 -14.15
N PRO A 56 22.01 -5.92 -14.79
CA PRO A 56 21.45 -7.23 -15.15
C PRO A 56 21.10 -8.11 -13.94
N LYS A 57 21.63 -7.79 -12.76
CA LYS A 57 21.35 -8.48 -11.50
C LYS A 57 19.92 -8.28 -11.02
N TYR A 58 19.35 -7.08 -11.24
CA TYR A 58 18.02 -6.76 -10.74
C TYR A 58 16.96 -6.91 -11.83
N ARG A 59 15.95 -7.67 -11.52
CA ARG A 59 14.82 -7.93 -12.40
C ARG A 59 13.59 -7.14 -12.02
N PHE A 60 13.44 -6.85 -10.72
CA PHE A 60 12.28 -6.16 -10.15
C PHE A 60 12.73 -4.94 -9.36
N ILE A 61 12.25 -3.78 -9.77
CA ILE A 61 12.64 -2.50 -9.21
C ILE A 61 11.43 -1.83 -8.57
N CYS A 62 11.48 -1.54 -7.27
CA CYS A 62 10.41 -0.83 -6.56
C CYS A 62 10.89 0.56 -6.13
N ALA A 63 10.24 1.63 -6.62
CA ALA A 63 10.65 3.00 -6.38
C ALA A 63 9.55 3.79 -5.65
N ALA A 64 9.74 4.00 -4.36
CA ALA A 64 8.89 4.80 -3.47
C ALA A 64 9.39 6.25 -3.46
N LEU A 65 8.83 7.11 -4.29
CA LEU A 65 9.34 8.46 -4.49
C LEU A 65 8.30 9.52 -4.11
N ALA A 66 8.74 10.58 -3.46
CA ALA A 66 7.90 11.71 -3.11
C ALA A 66 7.21 12.35 -4.33
N ARG A 67 6.19 13.14 -4.06
CA ARG A 67 5.50 13.91 -5.09
C ARG A 67 6.45 14.87 -5.81
N ARG A 68 6.24 15.10 -7.11
CA ARG A 68 7.03 15.99 -7.97
C ARG A 68 8.51 15.60 -8.19
N LEU A 69 8.93 14.40 -7.85
CA LEU A 69 10.25 13.86 -8.21
C LEU A 69 10.35 13.36 -9.66
N GLY A 70 9.33 13.57 -10.49
CA GLY A 70 9.35 13.20 -11.90
C GLY A 70 9.22 11.69 -12.16
N LYS A 71 8.52 10.95 -11.29
CA LYS A 71 8.28 9.50 -11.37
C LYS A 71 7.80 9.05 -12.74
N THR A 72 6.61 9.49 -13.11
CA THR A 72 5.96 9.15 -14.39
C THR A 72 6.83 9.54 -15.57
N TYR A 73 7.52 10.69 -15.49
CA TYR A 73 8.37 11.18 -16.57
C TYR A 73 9.55 10.25 -16.83
N ILE A 74 10.35 9.93 -15.80
CA ILE A 74 11.52 9.06 -15.96
C ILE A 74 11.13 7.62 -16.31
N ALA A 75 10.04 7.10 -15.74
CA ALA A 75 9.52 5.78 -16.07
C ALA A 75 9.12 5.68 -17.56
N ASN A 76 8.47 6.71 -18.09
CA ASN A 76 8.12 6.78 -19.51
C ASN A 76 9.34 6.93 -20.41
N ILE A 77 10.37 7.68 -20.03
CA ILE A 77 11.63 7.76 -20.76
C ILE A 77 12.29 6.38 -20.82
N ILE A 78 12.39 5.68 -19.70
CA ILE A 78 12.94 4.30 -19.68
C ILE A 78 12.14 3.40 -20.62
N GLY A 79 10.80 3.45 -20.56
CA GLY A 79 9.95 2.69 -21.47
C GLY A 79 10.22 3.00 -22.94
N GLN A 80 10.35 4.29 -23.29
CA GLN A 80 10.66 4.70 -24.65
C GLN A 80 12.04 4.23 -25.11
N LEU A 81 13.05 4.30 -24.24
CA LEU A 81 14.41 3.87 -24.58
C LEU A 81 14.47 2.37 -24.88
N VAL A 82 13.68 1.56 -24.19
CA VAL A 82 13.59 0.11 -24.50
C VAL A 82 13.00 -0.14 -25.88
N THR A 83 12.06 0.69 -26.36
CA THR A 83 11.50 0.52 -27.73
C THR A 83 12.46 0.88 -28.86
N LEU A 84 13.64 1.44 -28.56
CA LEU A 84 14.69 1.60 -29.55
C LEU A 84 15.36 0.28 -29.95
N VAL A 85 15.17 -0.77 -29.15
CA VAL A 85 15.56 -2.14 -29.52
C VAL A 85 14.46 -2.74 -30.39
N PRO A 86 14.78 -3.23 -31.58
CA PRO A 86 13.79 -3.82 -32.47
C PRO A 86 12.99 -4.99 -31.83
N ASN A 87 11.70 -5.03 -32.12
CA ASN A 87 10.76 -6.06 -31.65
C ASN A 87 10.59 -6.15 -30.11
N CYS A 88 11.03 -5.14 -29.35
CA CYS A 88 10.78 -5.05 -27.93
C CYS A 88 9.32 -4.65 -27.63
N ASN A 89 8.77 -5.23 -26.58
CA ASN A 89 7.42 -4.94 -26.10
C ASN A 89 7.48 -4.30 -24.71
N VAL A 90 6.92 -3.13 -24.59
CA VAL A 90 6.80 -2.41 -23.33
C VAL A 90 5.33 -2.28 -22.93
N LEU A 91 5.04 -2.52 -21.65
CA LEU A 91 3.71 -2.35 -21.08
C LEU A 91 3.80 -1.35 -19.93
N ILE A 92 2.96 -0.31 -19.95
CA ILE A 92 2.79 0.64 -18.85
C ILE A 92 1.39 0.46 -18.27
N ILE A 93 1.30 0.08 -17.00
CA ILE A 93 0.05 -0.11 -16.26
C ILE A 93 -0.11 1.05 -15.29
N SER A 94 -1.27 1.69 -15.33
CA SER A 94 -1.70 2.71 -14.37
C SER A 94 -2.92 2.23 -13.58
N PRO A 95 -3.26 2.83 -12.42
CA PRO A 95 -4.42 2.43 -11.63
C PRO A 95 -5.74 2.49 -12.42
N ASN A 96 -5.89 3.49 -13.28
CA ASN A 96 -7.10 3.70 -14.07
C ASN A 96 -6.80 4.22 -15.48
N TYR A 97 -7.86 4.25 -16.31
CA TYR A 97 -7.77 4.68 -17.71
C TYR A 97 -7.28 6.13 -17.89
N ASN A 98 -7.69 7.04 -17.01
CA ASN A 98 -7.32 8.46 -17.13
C ASN A 98 -5.81 8.66 -16.89
N LEU A 99 -5.24 8.00 -15.90
CA LEU A 99 -3.79 8.04 -15.64
C LEU A 99 -3.01 7.39 -16.78
N SER A 100 -3.49 6.30 -17.37
CA SER A 100 -2.84 5.70 -18.53
C SER A 100 -2.84 6.61 -19.77
N SER A 101 -3.79 7.54 -19.88
CA SER A 101 -3.80 8.54 -20.96
C SER A 101 -2.65 9.53 -20.84
N ILE A 102 -2.24 9.88 -19.62
CA ILE A 102 -1.11 10.79 -19.39
C ILE A 102 0.20 10.16 -19.93
N SER A 103 0.44 8.88 -19.61
CA SER A 103 1.60 8.16 -20.13
C SER A 103 1.53 8.00 -21.65
N PHE A 104 0.34 7.75 -22.22
CA PHE A 104 0.17 7.63 -23.65
C PHE A 104 0.54 8.94 -24.40
N GLU A 105 0.06 10.09 -23.95
CA GLU A 105 0.40 11.38 -24.51
C GLU A 105 1.89 11.72 -24.34
N LEU A 106 2.47 11.33 -23.21
CA LEU A 106 3.90 11.52 -22.98
C LEU A 106 4.73 10.68 -23.96
N GLN A 107 4.36 9.42 -24.20
CA GLN A 107 5.04 8.57 -25.19
C GLN A 107 4.97 9.15 -26.60
N ARG A 108 3.83 9.68 -27.01
CA ARG A 108 3.69 10.35 -28.33
C ARG A 108 4.63 11.55 -28.47
N ARG A 109 4.82 12.33 -27.38
CA ARG A 109 5.79 13.45 -27.37
C ARG A 109 7.22 12.97 -27.48
N LEU A 110 7.59 11.91 -26.74
CA LEU A 110 8.93 11.32 -26.78
C LEU A 110 9.24 10.73 -28.16
N ILE A 111 8.30 10.02 -28.77
CA ILE A 111 8.41 9.46 -30.13
C ILE A 111 8.68 10.58 -31.14
N LYS A 112 7.91 11.69 -31.06
CA LYS A 112 8.12 12.86 -31.92
C LYS A 112 9.48 13.51 -31.66
N HIS A 113 9.89 13.59 -30.39
CA HIS A 113 11.20 14.19 -30.02
C HIS A 113 12.38 13.38 -30.55
N PHE A 114 12.28 12.06 -30.52
CA PHE A 114 13.31 11.15 -31.06
C PHE A 114 13.21 10.96 -32.58
N ASP A 115 12.23 11.58 -33.25
CA ASP A 115 11.95 11.41 -34.67
C ASP A 115 11.79 9.93 -35.06
N LEU A 116 11.05 9.18 -34.23
CA LEU A 116 10.84 7.76 -34.44
C LEU A 116 9.68 7.53 -35.40
N GLU A 117 9.89 6.65 -36.37
CA GLU A 117 8.85 6.29 -37.34
C GLU A 117 7.83 5.36 -36.72
N VAL A 118 6.53 5.78 -36.80
CA VAL A 118 5.39 5.06 -36.24
C VAL A 118 4.72 4.25 -37.35
N ALA A 119 4.65 2.93 -37.19
CA ALA A 119 3.92 2.06 -38.09
C ALA A 119 2.42 2.05 -37.77
N ARG A 120 2.04 2.15 -36.50
CA ARG A 120 0.65 2.19 -36.06
C ARG A 120 0.51 2.97 -34.76
N ASP A 121 -0.48 3.89 -34.71
CA ASP A 121 -0.91 4.63 -33.51
C ASP A 121 -2.40 4.35 -33.27
N ASN A 122 -2.73 3.53 -32.25
CA ASN A 122 -4.10 3.16 -31.91
C ASN A 122 -4.51 3.87 -30.61
N LEU A 123 -5.21 4.99 -30.76
CA LEU A 123 -5.70 5.81 -29.66
C LEU A 123 -6.71 5.08 -28.75
N LYS A 124 -7.55 4.22 -29.33
CA LYS A 124 -8.58 3.51 -28.57
C LYS A 124 -7.97 2.50 -27.62
N ASP A 125 -7.05 1.70 -28.11
CA ASP A 125 -6.41 0.61 -27.34
C ASP A 125 -5.11 1.09 -26.68
N LYS A 126 -4.71 2.35 -26.90
CA LYS A 126 -3.46 2.97 -26.41
C LYS A 126 -2.22 2.13 -26.72
N ILE A 127 -2.06 1.79 -27.98
CA ILE A 127 -0.92 1.01 -28.49
C ILE A 127 -0.23 1.83 -29.57
N ILE A 128 1.09 1.97 -29.42
CA ILE A 128 1.95 2.51 -30.46
C ILE A 128 2.91 1.42 -30.91
N GLU A 129 2.99 1.22 -32.22
CA GLU A 129 3.90 0.30 -32.88
C GLU A 129 4.86 1.11 -33.74
N LEU A 130 6.14 0.93 -33.51
CA LEU A 130 7.20 1.59 -34.26
C LEU A 130 7.60 0.76 -35.50
N SER A 131 8.15 1.41 -36.52
CA SER A 131 8.60 0.75 -37.77
C SER A 131 9.70 -0.30 -37.55
N ASN A 132 10.40 -0.26 -36.41
CA ASN A 132 11.36 -1.28 -36.01
C ASN A 132 10.70 -2.53 -35.38
N GLY A 133 9.37 -2.61 -35.35
CA GLY A 133 8.59 -3.70 -34.76
C GLY A 133 8.43 -3.63 -33.24
N ALA A 134 9.00 -2.63 -32.57
CA ALA A 134 8.80 -2.43 -31.13
C ALA A 134 7.42 -1.89 -30.85
N THR A 135 6.82 -2.29 -29.71
CA THR A 135 5.51 -1.82 -29.28
C THR A 135 5.56 -1.24 -27.88
N ILE A 136 4.78 -0.19 -27.66
CA ILE A 136 4.48 0.32 -26.35
C ILE A 136 2.96 0.37 -26.13
N ARG A 137 2.50 -0.27 -25.07
CA ARG A 137 1.10 -0.39 -24.72
C ARG A 137 0.85 0.23 -23.35
N MET A 138 -0.22 0.99 -23.22
CA MET A 138 -0.72 1.46 -21.93
C MET A 138 -1.97 0.71 -21.54
N GLY A 139 -2.01 0.23 -20.30
CA GLY A 139 -3.15 -0.44 -19.70
C GLY A 139 -3.54 0.15 -18.35
N SER A 140 -4.59 -0.39 -17.77
CA SER A 140 -4.98 -0.12 -16.39
C SER A 140 -5.12 -1.43 -15.62
N LEU A 141 -5.09 -1.36 -14.30
CA LEU A 141 -5.31 -2.55 -13.47
C LEU A 141 -6.65 -3.24 -13.78
N SER A 142 -7.70 -2.46 -14.08
CA SER A 142 -9.01 -3.01 -14.47
C SER A 142 -9.05 -3.72 -15.82
N THR A 143 -8.03 -3.53 -16.67
CA THR A 143 -7.95 -4.10 -18.01
C THR A 143 -6.75 -5.04 -18.20
N VAL A 144 -6.10 -5.43 -17.10
CA VAL A 144 -4.86 -6.22 -17.14
C VAL A 144 -5.02 -7.53 -17.91
N ASP A 145 -6.16 -8.19 -17.80
CA ASP A 145 -6.45 -9.46 -18.51
C ASP A 145 -6.36 -9.32 -20.03
N SER A 146 -6.66 -8.13 -20.58
CA SER A 146 -6.51 -7.85 -22.01
C SER A 146 -5.08 -7.72 -22.48
N THR A 147 -4.13 -7.65 -21.57
CA THR A 147 -2.70 -7.51 -21.83
C THR A 147 -1.93 -8.85 -21.75
N VAL A 148 -2.58 -9.90 -21.23
CA VAL A 148 -2.04 -11.26 -21.15
C VAL A 148 -1.96 -11.89 -22.56
N GLY A 149 -1.07 -12.88 -22.72
CA GLY A 149 -0.87 -13.59 -24.01
C GLY A 149 0.17 -12.93 -24.94
N ARG A 150 0.97 -12.01 -24.41
CA ARG A 150 2.14 -11.40 -25.07
C ARG A 150 3.34 -11.53 -24.17
N SER A 151 4.55 -11.58 -24.75
CA SER A 151 5.81 -11.49 -24.00
C SER A 151 6.28 -10.05 -23.95
N TYR A 152 6.59 -9.55 -22.76
CA TYR A 152 7.09 -8.19 -22.54
C TYR A 152 8.57 -8.19 -22.16
N ASP A 153 9.28 -7.18 -22.63
CA ASP A 153 10.68 -6.91 -22.23
C ASP A 153 10.72 -6.02 -20.99
N LEU A 154 9.75 -5.12 -20.88
CA LEU A 154 9.59 -4.23 -19.71
C LEU A 154 8.12 -4.04 -19.37
N ILE A 155 7.80 -4.19 -18.07
CA ILE A 155 6.50 -3.80 -17.52
C ILE A 155 6.74 -2.68 -16.50
N ILE A 156 5.96 -1.60 -16.58
CA ILE A 156 6.02 -0.48 -15.64
C ILE A 156 4.65 -0.33 -14.98
N PHE A 157 4.61 -0.38 -13.66
CA PHE A 157 3.44 0.00 -12.87
C PHE A 157 3.64 1.43 -12.38
N ASP A 158 2.99 2.39 -13.04
CA ASP A 158 3.01 3.80 -12.65
C ASP A 158 1.89 4.08 -11.66
N GLU A 159 2.18 4.86 -10.62
CA GLU A 159 1.32 5.11 -9.47
C GLU A 159 0.79 3.80 -8.83
N ALA A 160 1.69 2.84 -8.67
CA ALA A 160 1.40 1.47 -8.23
C ALA A 160 0.63 1.39 -6.90
N ALA A 161 0.95 2.25 -5.93
CA ALA A 161 0.29 2.27 -4.62
C ALA A 161 -1.17 2.74 -4.64
N LEU A 162 -1.65 3.36 -5.74
CA LEU A 162 -3.03 3.81 -5.88
C LEU A 162 -4.00 2.71 -6.29
N GLY A 163 -3.50 1.59 -6.82
CA GLY A 163 -4.31 0.52 -7.39
C GLY A 163 -4.51 -0.65 -6.43
N GLU A 164 -5.75 -1.01 -6.16
CA GLU A 164 -6.07 -2.28 -5.49
C GLU A 164 -5.90 -3.46 -6.47
N GLY A 165 -5.54 -4.65 -5.94
CA GLY A 165 -5.39 -5.86 -6.77
C GLY A 165 -4.10 -5.94 -7.60
N GLY A 166 -3.19 -4.98 -7.48
CA GLY A 166 -1.95 -4.96 -8.25
C GLY A 166 -1.03 -6.15 -7.99
N GLU A 167 -1.05 -6.74 -6.80
CA GLU A 167 -0.30 -7.96 -6.49
C GLU A 167 -0.77 -9.14 -7.33
N ALA A 168 -2.07 -9.39 -7.38
CA ALA A 168 -2.65 -10.45 -8.20
C ALA A 168 -2.42 -10.19 -9.70
N ALA A 169 -2.63 -8.93 -10.14
CA ALA A 169 -2.36 -8.50 -11.50
C ALA A 169 -0.90 -8.78 -11.89
N PHE A 170 0.06 -8.51 -11.02
CA PHE A 170 1.45 -8.83 -11.30
C PHE A 170 1.75 -10.32 -11.18
N ASN A 171 1.55 -10.92 -10.01
CA ASN A 171 2.04 -12.28 -9.74
C ASN A 171 1.35 -13.34 -10.61
N VAL A 172 0.05 -13.18 -10.90
CA VAL A 172 -0.76 -14.18 -11.62
C VAL A 172 -0.80 -13.88 -13.12
N ALA A 173 -1.10 -12.63 -13.50
CA ALA A 173 -1.34 -12.29 -14.89
C ALA A 173 -0.06 -11.86 -15.64
N LEU A 174 0.75 -10.96 -15.09
CA LEU A 174 1.82 -10.31 -15.84
C LEU A 174 3.22 -10.89 -15.63
N ARG A 175 3.53 -11.40 -14.44
CA ARG A 175 4.85 -12.00 -14.18
C ARG A 175 5.19 -13.15 -15.15
N PRO A 176 4.26 -14.04 -15.54
CA PRO A 176 4.52 -15.05 -16.55
C PRO A 176 4.84 -14.49 -17.94
N THR A 177 4.40 -13.26 -18.25
CA THR A 177 4.66 -12.61 -19.54
C THR A 177 6.07 -12.00 -19.66
N LEU A 178 6.82 -11.96 -18.55
CA LEU A 178 8.23 -11.58 -18.50
C LEU A 178 9.12 -12.82 -18.72
N ASP A 179 8.88 -13.55 -19.80
CA ASP A 179 9.51 -14.82 -20.13
C ASP A 179 10.82 -14.67 -20.92
N LYS A 180 11.09 -13.48 -21.43
CA LYS A 180 12.32 -13.20 -22.17
C LYS A 180 13.52 -13.04 -21.23
N PRO A 181 14.73 -13.46 -21.63
CA PRO A 181 15.94 -13.19 -20.89
C PRO A 181 16.15 -11.68 -20.69
N GLY A 182 16.40 -11.28 -19.44
CA GLY A 182 16.59 -9.87 -19.09
C GLY A 182 15.33 -9.03 -18.97
N ALA A 183 14.13 -9.60 -19.16
CA ALA A 183 12.86 -8.90 -18.97
C ALA A 183 12.69 -8.42 -17.52
N LYS A 184 12.19 -7.18 -17.35
CA LYS A 184 12.12 -6.49 -16.05
C LYS A 184 10.74 -5.92 -15.74
N ALA A 185 10.49 -5.68 -14.44
CA ALA A 185 9.36 -4.88 -14.01
C ALA A 185 9.79 -3.75 -13.08
N ILE A 186 9.16 -2.58 -13.25
CA ILE A 186 9.31 -1.39 -12.42
C ILE A 186 7.98 -1.12 -11.74
N PHE A 187 8.01 -0.91 -10.42
CA PHE A 187 6.87 -0.47 -9.61
C PHE A 187 7.23 0.90 -9.05
N ILE A 188 6.54 1.94 -9.49
CA ILE A 188 6.86 3.32 -9.09
C ILE A 188 5.62 4.03 -8.56
N SER A 189 5.74 4.65 -7.39
CA SER A 189 4.64 5.38 -6.76
C SER A 189 5.12 6.33 -5.66
N THR A 190 4.23 7.23 -5.24
CA THR A 190 4.26 7.76 -3.87
C THR A 190 3.70 6.68 -2.95
N PRO A 191 4.32 6.38 -1.79
CA PRO A 191 3.80 5.41 -0.84
C PRO A 191 2.39 5.75 -0.36
N ARG A 192 1.62 4.71 0.02
CA ARG A 192 0.29 4.86 0.62
C ARG A 192 0.10 3.84 1.73
N GLY A 193 0.69 4.16 2.91
CA GLY A 193 0.64 3.28 4.08
C GLY A 193 1.53 2.04 3.97
N ARG A 194 1.51 1.21 5.02
CA ARG A 194 2.41 0.05 5.17
C ARG A 194 1.81 -1.26 4.67
N ASN A 195 0.48 -1.42 4.70
CA ASN A 195 -0.20 -2.69 4.46
C ASN A 195 -0.88 -2.77 3.10
N ASN A 196 -0.15 -2.47 2.04
CA ASN A 196 -0.58 -2.69 0.67
C ASN A 196 0.48 -3.45 -0.12
N TRP A 197 0.10 -3.96 -1.27
CA TRP A 197 0.97 -4.76 -2.11
C TRP A 197 2.25 -4.03 -2.57
N PHE A 198 2.18 -2.70 -2.80
CA PHE A 198 3.34 -1.90 -3.17
C PHE A 198 4.36 -1.82 -2.04
N SER A 199 3.90 -1.65 -0.80
CA SER A 199 4.75 -1.70 0.39
C SER A 199 5.43 -3.06 0.57
N GLN A 200 4.69 -4.15 0.35
CA GLN A 200 5.26 -5.51 0.40
C GLN A 200 6.34 -5.72 -0.67
N PHE A 201 6.11 -5.22 -1.90
CA PHE A 201 7.11 -5.29 -2.96
C PHE A 201 8.34 -4.41 -2.66
N TYR A 202 8.12 -3.26 -2.05
CA TYR A 202 9.22 -2.41 -1.59
C TYR A 202 10.09 -3.13 -0.56
N LEU A 203 9.50 -3.85 0.39
CA LEU A 203 10.24 -4.60 1.40
C LEU A 203 11.05 -5.76 0.83
N ARG A 204 10.64 -6.36 -0.29
CA ARG A 204 11.40 -7.41 -0.99
C ARG A 204 12.80 -6.95 -1.40
N GLY A 205 12.99 -5.68 -1.73
CA GLY A 205 14.32 -5.15 -2.06
C GLY A 205 15.32 -5.22 -0.91
N PHE A 206 14.85 -5.27 0.33
CA PHE A 206 15.68 -5.37 1.53
C PHE A 206 15.85 -6.83 2.01
N ASP A 207 15.02 -7.75 1.53
CA ASP A 207 15.05 -9.15 1.94
C ASP A 207 16.11 -9.91 1.13
N PRO A 208 17.08 -10.57 1.80
CA PRO A 208 18.10 -11.40 1.12
C PRO A 208 17.53 -12.58 0.33
N ASN A 209 16.30 -13.04 0.65
CA ASN A 209 15.63 -14.12 -0.08
C ASN A 209 15.11 -13.68 -1.46
N PHE A 210 15.14 -12.39 -1.76
CA PHE A 210 14.75 -11.80 -3.04
C PHE A 210 15.93 -11.07 -3.70
N PRO A 211 17.01 -11.76 -4.09
CA PRO A 211 18.22 -11.11 -4.59
C PRO A 211 18.01 -10.34 -5.90
N GLU A 212 16.99 -10.71 -6.69
CA GLU A 212 16.61 -10.05 -7.95
C GLU A 212 15.78 -8.78 -7.75
N TRP A 213 15.47 -8.39 -6.50
CA TRP A 213 14.74 -7.17 -6.16
C TRP A 213 15.67 -6.07 -5.67
N VAL A 214 15.37 -4.83 -6.06
CA VAL A 214 15.97 -3.62 -5.51
C VAL A 214 14.90 -2.58 -5.24
N SER A 215 15.02 -1.87 -4.13
CA SER A 215 14.08 -0.83 -3.73
C SER A 215 14.78 0.50 -3.50
N LEU A 216 14.11 1.57 -3.94
CA LEU A 216 14.54 2.95 -3.83
C LEU A 216 13.47 3.74 -3.08
N GLN A 217 13.89 4.66 -2.20
CA GLN A 217 12.99 5.62 -1.56
C GLN A 217 13.66 6.99 -1.55
N ALA A 218 12.93 8.02 -1.94
CA ALA A 218 13.45 9.38 -1.90
C ALA A 218 12.37 10.40 -1.50
N ASP A 219 12.72 11.31 -0.60
CA ASP A 219 11.89 12.40 -0.18
C ASP A 219 12.05 13.64 -1.09
N TYR A 220 11.27 14.70 -0.80
CA TYR A 220 11.22 15.93 -1.59
C TYR A 220 12.55 16.68 -1.68
N THR A 221 13.48 16.47 -0.74
CA THR A 221 14.76 17.19 -0.71
C THR A 221 15.67 16.84 -1.91
N GLU A 222 15.41 15.71 -2.55
CA GLU A 222 16.05 15.32 -3.82
C GLU A 222 15.48 16.07 -5.04
N ASN A 223 14.44 16.90 -4.86
CA ASN A 223 13.89 17.72 -5.94
C ASN A 223 14.53 19.13 -5.95
N THR A 224 15.55 19.31 -6.75
CA THR A 224 16.26 20.60 -6.89
C THR A 224 15.43 21.74 -7.49
N ARG A 225 14.22 21.45 -7.99
CA ARG A 225 13.31 22.43 -8.61
C ARG A 225 12.21 22.90 -7.66
N MET A 226 12.10 22.32 -6.47
CA MET A 226 11.09 22.70 -5.49
C MET A 226 11.64 23.81 -4.60
N SER A 227 10.92 24.91 -4.46
CA SER A 227 11.31 26.00 -3.58
C SER A 227 10.98 25.68 -2.11
N GLU A 228 11.77 26.25 -1.19
CA GLU A 228 11.46 26.12 0.24
C GLU A 228 10.08 26.71 0.59
N SER A 229 9.66 27.80 -0.10
CA SER A 229 8.35 28.40 0.10
C SER A 229 7.19 27.46 -0.26
N ASP A 230 7.32 26.67 -1.34
CA ASP A 230 6.29 25.68 -1.72
C ASP A 230 6.19 24.55 -0.70
N VAL A 231 7.33 24.13 -0.15
CA VAL A 231 7.39 23.10 0.91
C VAL A 231 6.76 23.61 2.20
N ASP A 232 7.06 24.85 2.59
CA ASP A 232 6.50 25.46 3.79
C ASP A 232 4.99 25.72 3.67
N GLU A 233 4.50 26.08 2.48
CA GLU A 233 3.07 26.18 2.20
C GLU A 233 2.40 24.81 2.34
N ALA A 234 2.95 23.78 1.72
CA ALA A 234 2.43 22.43 1.83
C ALA A 234 2.40 21.94 3.29
N ARG A 235 3.47 22.19 4.06
CA ARG A 235 3.56 21.81 5.47
C ARG A 235 2.52 22.49 6.34
N ARG A 236 2.11 23.73 5.99
CA ARG A 236 1.05 24.46 6.70
C ARG A 236 -0.35 24.07 6.28
N SER A 237 -0.53 23.68 5.03
CA SER A 237 -1.84 23.36 4.43
C SER A 237 -2.26 21.90 4.58
N MET A 238 -1.33 21.00 4.85
CA MET A 238 -1.55 19.56 4.99
C MET A 238 -1.44 19.12 6.43
N SER A 239 -2.09 18.00 6.78
CA SER A 239 -1.81 17.31 8.04
C SER A 239 -0.37 16.78 8.03
N LYS A 240 0.21 16.57 9.21
CA LYS A 240 1.55 15.97 9.34
C LYS A 240 1.66 14.65 8.57
N ALA A 241 0.62 13.82 8.66
CA ALA A 241 0.56 12.53 8.00
C ALA A 241 0.57 12.63 6.47
N GLU A 242 -0.20 13.55 5.91
CA GLU A 242 -0.20 13.82 4.45
C GLU A 242 1.17 14.33 3.99
N PHE A 243 1.79 15.24 4.76
CA PHE A 243 3.10 15.74 4.44
C PHE A 243 4.16 14.61 4.46
N GLU A 244 4.16 13.78 5.48
CA GLU A 244 5.05 12.61 5.59
C GLU A 244 4.86 11.65 4.40
N GLN A 245 3.62 11.39 3.99
CA GLN A 245 3.34 10.52 2.85
C GLN A 245 3.77 11.15 1.52
N GLU A 246 3.29 12.36 1.22
CA GLU A 246 3.42 12.96 -0.11
C GLU A 246 4.80 13.58 -0.36
N TYR A 247 5.42 14.16 0.68
CA TYR A 247 6.70 14.85 0.58
C TYR A 247 7.89 14.04 1.13
N MET A 248 7.69 13.27 2.20
CA MET A 248 8.77 12.45 2.76
C MET A 248 8.81 11.03 2.19
N ALA A 249 7.90 10.69 1.27
CA ALA A 249 7.74 9.34 0.72
C ALA A 249 7.65 8.27 1.82
N SER A 250 7.03 8.62 2.94
CA SER A 250 6.93 7.73 4.09
C SER A 250 5.78 6.73 3.90
N PHE A 251 6.01 5.49 4.30
CA PHE A 251 4.97 4.47 4.37
C PHE A 251 4.11 4.57 5.62
N THR A 252 4.26 5.63 6.41
CA THR A 252 3.79 5.67 7.79
C THR A 252 2.34 6.03 7.98
N THR A 253 1.60 6.60 6.98
CA THR A 253 0.19 6.96 7.24
C THR A 253 -0.64 7.11 5.97
N TYR A 254 -1.89 6.61 6.01
CA TYR A 254 -2.91 6.95 5.02
C TYR A 254 -3.54 8.30 5.35
N ALA A 255 -3.70 9.15 4.36
CA ALA A 255 -4.66 10.24 4.44
C ALA A 255 -6.05 9.65 4.74
N GLY A 256 -6.69 10.10 5.81
CA GLY A 256 -8.01 9.60 6.22
C GLY A 256 -8.02 8.36 7.12
N GLN A 257 -6.87 7.79 7.51
CA GLN A 257 -6.81 6.71 8.51
C GLN A 257 -7.38 7.20 9.85
N ILE A 258 -8.23 6.38 10.46
CA ILE A 258 -8.89 6.72 11.72
C ILE A 258 -7.95 6.52 12.91
N TYR A 259 -7.19 5.42 12.94
CA TYR A 259 -6.30 5.08 14.05
C TYR A 259 -4.83 5.12 13.63
N ASN A 260 -4.05 5.97 14.27
CA ASN A 260 -2.63 6.16 13.95
C ASN A 260 -1.75 5.50 15.04
N TYR A 261 -1.62 4.17 14.99
CA TYR A 261 -0.80 3.40 15.91
C TYR A 261 0.64 3.24 15.39
N SER A 262 1.57 2.93 16.30
CA SER A 262 2.99 2.74 16.00
C SER A 262 3.41 1.27 16.06
N ALA A 263 4.59 0.94 15.52
CA ALA A 263 5.15 -0.40 15.65
C ALA A 263 5.44 -0.80 17.12
N GLU A 264 5.64 0.18 18.00
CA GLU A 264 5.86 -0.02 19.45
C GLU A 264 4.58 -0.42 20.18
N ASP A 265 3.41 -0.20 19.56
CA ASP A 265 2.12 -0.62 20.10
C ASP A 265 1.82 -2.10 19.79
N VAL A 266 2.60 -2.70 18.88
CA VAL A 266 2.47 -4.11 18.51
C VAL A 266 3.47 -4.92 19.34
N THR A 267 2.99 -5.46 20.46
CA THR A 267 3.84 -6.22 21.38
C THR A 267 3.03 -7.31 22.08
N ALA A 268 3.72 -8.41 22.42
CA ALA A 268 3.07 -9.47 23.18
C ALA A 268 2.72 -8.99 24.59
N ALA A 269 1.54 -9.38 25.07
CA ALA A 269 1.16 -9.11 26.44
C ALA A 269 2.18 -9.73 27.42
N PRO A 270 2.53 -9.03 28.50
CA PRO A 270 3.46 -9.55 29.50
C PRO A 270 3.00 -10.90 30.04
N ALA A 271 3.96 -11.81 30.30
CA ALA A 271 3.66 -13.06 30.99
C ALA A 271 3.10 -12.77 32.39
N GLY A 272 1.93 -13.31 32.71
CA GLY A 272 1.26 -13.06 33.97
C GLY A 272 0.56 -11.70 34.04
N LEU A 273 0.18 -11.13 32.89
CA LEU A 273 -0.67 -9.92 32.84
C LEU A 273 -1.90 -10.10 33.75
N LEU A 274 -1.95 -9.27 34.80
CA LEU A 274 -3.08 -9.22 35.73
C LEU A 274 -3.94 -8.01 35.41
N GLY A 275 -5.23 -8.26 35.18
CA GLY A 275 -6.15 -7.19 34.86
C GLY A 275 -7.56 -7.71 34.66
N GLU A 276 -8.48 -6.81 34.40
CA GLU A 276 -9.85 -7.16 34.08
C GLU A 276 -9.98 -7.49 32.58
N ALA A 277 -10.48 -8.69 32.30
CA ALA A 277 -10.66 -9.15 30.93
C ALA A 277 -12.09 -8.87 30.44
N ILE A 278 -12.21 -8.24 29.30
CA ILE A 278 -13.45 -7.84 28.65
C ILE A 278 -13.44 -8.24 27.19
N ALA A 279 -14.60 -8.30 26.56
CA ALA A 279 -14.68 -8.48 25.12
C ALA A 279 -15.70 -7.54 24.48
N GLY A 280 -15.46 -7.20 23.22
CA GLY A 280 -16.43 -6.57 22.35
C GLY A 280 -16.82 -7.50 21.21
N CYS A 281 -18.10 -7.50 20.85
CA CYS A 281 -18.62 -8.32 19.77
C CYS A 281 -19.52 -7.51 18.84
N ASP A 282 -19.25 -7.59 17.55
CA ASP A 282 -20.12 -7.06 16.48
C ASP A 282 -20.63 -8.24 15.63
N PRO A 283 -21.88 -8.68 15.83
CA PRO A 283 -22.43 -9.85 15.15
C PRO A 283 -22.85 -9.54 13.71
N GLY A 284 -22.46 -10.39 12.77
CA GLY A 284 -22.98 -10.48 11.41
C GLY A 284 -23.39 -11.91 11.07
N TYR A 285 -24.15 -12.10 10.01
CA TYR A 285 -24.44 -13.45 9.48
C TYR A 285 -23.85 -13.62 8.08
N ARG A 286 -24.28 -12.81 7.11
CA ARG A 286 -23.67 -12.76 5.77
C ARG A 286 -22.33 -12.04 5.82
N ASP A 287 -22.28 -10.99 6.62
CA ASP A 287 -21.07 -10.26 6.96
C ASP A 287 -20.36 -10.97 8.12
N GLU A 288 -19.14 -10.56 8.40
CA GLU A 288 -18.30 -11.17 9.42
C GLU A 288 -18.82 -10.86 10.84
N THR A 289 -18.84 -11.86 11.70
CA THR A 289 -18.94 -11.67 13.15
C THR A 289 -17.55 -11.44 13.70
N ALA A 290 -17.33 -10.27 14.31
CA ALA A 290 -16.10 -9.88 14.95
C ALA A 290 -16.17 -10.00 16.47
N PHE A 291 -15.10 -10.48 17.09
CA PHE A 291 -14.94 -10.55 18.54
C PHE A 291 -13.50 -10.14 18.88
N VAL A 292 -13.34 -9.26 19.86
CA VAL A 292 -12.03 -8.76 20.33
C VAL A 292 -11.95 -8.97 21.84
N ALA A 293 -10.92 -9.70 22.29
CA ALA A 293 -10.59 -9.90 23.70
C ALA A 293 -9.57 -8.85 24.15
N VAL A 294 -9.86 -8.16 25.23
CA VAL A 294 -9.03 -7.09 25.78
C VAL A 294 -8.83 -7.31 27.27
N VAL A 295 -7.61 -7.12 27.75
CA VAL A 295 -7.27 -7.08 29.18
C VAL A 295 -6.88 -5.67 29.57
N TYR A 296 -7.53 -5.09 30.56
CA TYR A 296 -7.13 -3.82 31.13
C TYR A 296 -6.18 -4.00 32.31
N ASP A 297 -4.96 -3.57 32.13
CA ASP A 297 -3.93 -3.54 33.16
C ASP A 297 -4.11 -2.27 34.03
N HIS A 298 -4.62 -2.46 35.26
CA HIS A 298 -4.83 -1.37 36.21
C HIS A 298 -3.52 -0.74 36.71
N VAL A 299 -2.40 -1.46 36.69
CA VAL A 299 -1.10 -0.96 37.16
C VAL A 299 -0.43 -0.11 36.09
N GLY A 300 -0.43 -0.61 34.86
CA GLY A 300 0.16 0.08 33.71
C GLY A 300 -0.78 1.09 33.07
N ASP A 301 -2.04 1.17 33.49
CA ASP A 301 -3.10 1.98 32.90
C ASP A 301 -3.17 1.78 31.36
N CYS A 302 -3.17 0.52 30.94
CA CYS A 302 -3.04 0.13 29.53
C CYS A 302 -4.01 -0.98 29.15
N PHE A 303 -4.62 -0.85 27.98
CA PHE A 303 -5.45 -1.89 27.37
C PHE A 303 -4.61 -2.77 26.45
N TRP A 304 -4.74 -4.08 26.61
CA TRP A 304 -4.05 -5.10 25.81
C TRP A 304 -5.06 -5.88 24.99
N VAL A 305 -5.04 -5.72 23.67
CA VAL A 305 -5.76 -6.63 22.77
C VAL A 305 -4.99 -7.94 22.74
N VAL A 306 -5.55 -8.96 23.34
CA VAL A 306 -4.87 -10.24 23.62
C VAL A 306 -5.32 -11.38 22.70
N ASP A 307 -6.51 -11.27 22.11
CA ASP A 307 -7.02 -12.26 21.16
C ASP A 307 -8.14 -11.68 20.29
N GLU A 308 -8.45 -12.36 19.18
CA GLU A 308 -9.47 -11.94 18.23
C GLU A 308 -10.16 -13.11 17.55
N TYR A 309 -11.37 -12.86 17.01
CA TYR A 309 -12.06 -13.78 16.14
C TYR A 309 -12.81 -13.00 15.05
N LEU A 310 -12.74 -13.49 13.81
CA LEU A 310 -13.43 -12.88 12.66
C LEU A 310 -13.87 -14.00 11.71
N LYS A 311 -15.19 -14.24 11.58
CA LYS A 311 -15.75 -15.26 10.66
C LYS A 311 -17.13 -14.85 10.18
N ALA A 312 -17.42 -15.14 8.91
CA ALA A 312 -18.72 -15.03 8.29
C ALA A 312 -19.40 -16.41 8.16
N GLU A 313 -20.69 -16.39 7.89
CA GLU A 313 -21.50 -17.57 7.53
C GLU A 313 -21.42 -18.72 8.55
N LYS A 314 -21.39 -18.35 9.86
CA LYS A 314 -21.42 -19.28 10.97
C LYS A 314 -22.73 -19.17 11.74
N THR A 315 -23.16 -20.27 12.34
CA THR A 315 -24.31 -20.30 13.26
C THR A 315 -23.94 -19.69 14.61
N THR A 316 -24.96 -19.25 15.37
CA THR A 316 -24.74 -18.75 16.74
C THR A 316 -24.01 -19.78 17.61
N ARG A 317 -24.29 -21.08 17.42
CA ARG A 317 -23.61 -22.16 18.13
C ARG A 317 -22.10 -22.17 17.83
N GLU A 318 -21.73 -22.16 16.56
CA GLU A 318 -20.30 -22.17 16.15
C GLU A 318 -19.54 -20.95 16.68
N HIS A 319 -20.17 -19.78 16.68
CA HIS A 319 -19.60 -18.59 17.30
C HIS A 319 -19.45 -18.75 18.82
N ALA A 320 -20.49 -19.23 19.50
CA ALA A 320 -20.49 -19.43 20.94
C ALA A 320 -19.43 -20.44 21.41
N GLU A 321 -19.22 -21.52 20.67
CA GLU A 321 -18.16 -22.50 20.95
C GLU A 321 -16.75 -21.82 20.93
N GLN A 322 -16.50 -20.94 19.97
CA GLN A 322 -15.24 -20.19 19.89
C GLN A 322 -15.15 -19.12 20.99
N PHE A 323 -16.23 -18.41 21.26
CA PHE A 323 -16.25 -17.41 22.33
C PHE A 323 -16.01 -18.04 23.70
N HIS A 324 -16.53 -19.25 23.96
CA HIS A 324 -16.22 -20.00 25.17
C HIS A 324 -14.73 -20.29 25.33
N VAL A 325 -14.07 -20.68 24.25
CA VAL A 325 -12.61 -20.91 24.26
C VAL A 325 -11.86 -19.64 24.65
N LEU A 326 -12.20 -18.51 24.01
CA LEU A 326 -11.55 -17.22 24.26
C LEU A 326 -11.87 -16.68 25.65
N CYS A 327 -13.15 -16.75 26.08
CA CYS A 327 -13.55 -16.30 27.40
C CYS A 327 -12.88 -17.12 28.51
N THR A 328 -12.82 -18.44 28.36
CA THR A 328 -12.13 -19.31 29.32
C THR A 328 -10.63 -19.04 29.37
N LYS A 329 -10.00 -18.87 28.20
CA LYS A 329 -8.55 -18.61 28.08
C LYS A 329 -8.14 -17.33 28.80
N TRP A 330 -8.95 -16.27 28.70
CA TRP A 330 -8.60 -14.95 29.19
C TRP A 330 -9.36 -14.54 30.46
N GLY A 331 -10.30 -15.36 30.94
CA GLY A 331 -11.12 -15.05 32.11
C GLY A 331 -12.14 -13.96 31.84
N ILE A 332 -12.69 -13.88 30.62
CA ILE A 332 -13.66 -12.86 30.23
C ILE A 332 -15.01 -13.21 30.82
N GLU A 333 -15.54 -12.33 31.66
CA GLU A 333 -16.83 -12.50 32.31
C GLU A 333 -17.98 -11.80 31.58
N THR A 334 -17.66 -10.77 30.75
CA THR A 334 -18.67 -9.95 30.07
C THR A 334 -18.28 -9.68 28.63
N ILE A 335 -19.23 -9.85 27.71
CA ILE A 335 -19.11 -9.50 26.30
C ILE A 335 -19.99 -8.27 26.03
N PHE A 336 -19.39 -7.16 25.62
CA PHE A 336 -20.11 -5.98 25.15
C PHE A 336 -20.56 -6.17 23.71
N ILE A 337 -21.87 -6.16 23.47
CA ILE A 337 -22.45 -6.52 22.18
C ILE A 337 -23.43 -5.49 21.66
N ASP A 338 -23.55 -5.36 20.33
CA ASP A 338 -24.54 -4.47 19.72
C ASP A 338 -25.96 -4.83 20.13
N SER A 339 -26.68 -3.86 20.65
CA SER A 339 -28.10 -4.01 21.02
C SER A 339 -29.03 -4.30 19.83
N ALA A 340 -28.62 -4.04 18.60
CA ALA A 340 -29.41 -4.42 17.42
C ALA A 340 -29.43 -5.95 17.20
N ALA A 341 -28.45 -6.68 17.72
CA ALA A 341 -28.36 -8.13 17.68
C ALA A 341 -28.98 -8.80 18.92
N ALA A 342 -30.13 -8.33 19.37
CA ALA A 342 -30.76 -8.76 20.61
C ALA A 342 -31.01 -10.28 20.71
N GLN A 343 -31.40 -10.92 19.60
CA GLN A 343 -31.59 -12.38 19.57
C GLN A 343 -30.28 -13.12 19.79
N PHE A 344 -29.22 -12.71 19.07
CA PHE A 344 -27.90 -13.32 19.19
C PHE A 344 -27.33 -13.15 20.62
N ALA A 345 -27.47 -11.96 21.19
CA ALA A 345 -27.09 -11.71 22.59
C ALA A 345 -27.85 -12.56 23.59
N SER A 346 -29.17 -12.71 23.38
CA SER A 346 -30.04 -13.57 24.21
C SER A 346 -29.62 -15.03 24.10
N ASP A 347 -29.37 -15.54 22.89
CA ASP A 347 -28.95 -16.92 22.67
C ASP A 347 -27.59 -17.18 23.34
N LEU A 348 -26.61 -16.27 23.23
CA LEU A 348 -25.33 -16.38 23.93
C LEU A 348 -25.53 -16.50 25.46
N ALA A 349 -26.37 -15.64 26.03
CA ALA A 349 -26.58 -15.61 27.46
C ALA A 349 -27.36 -16.86 27.97
N TYR A 350 -28.49 -17.19 27.34
CA TYR A 350 -29.40 -18.23 27.86
C TYR A 350 -29.07 -19.64 27.39
N LEU A 351 -28.56 -19.79 26.15
CA LEU A 351 -28.30 -21.13 25.61
C LEU A 351 -26.84 -21.54 25.81
N TYR A 352 -25.93 -20.59 25.85
CA TYR A 352 -24.48 -20.85 25.89
C TYR A 352 -23.79 -20.32 27.15
N ASN A 353 -24.54 -19.77 28.10
CA ASN A 353 -24.00 -19.24 29.37
C ASN A 353 -22.82 -18.27 29.21
N LEU A 354 -22.89 -17.42 28.18
CA LEU A 354 -21.95 -16.33 27.92
C LEU A 354 -22.64 -15.00 28.27
N ALA A 355 -22.22 -14.36 29.35
CA ALA A 355 -22.84 -13.11 29.79
C ALA A 355 -22.57 -11.98 28.75
N THR A 356 -23.66 -11.33 28.37
CA THR A 356 -23.62 -10.20 27.43
C THR A 356 -24.15 -8.92 28.05
N THR A 357 -23.54 -7.82 27.73
CA THR A 357 -23.97 -6.48 28.13
C THR A 357 -24.05 -5.59 26.90
N LYS A 358 -25.04 -4.68 26.90
CA LYS A 358 -25.25 -3.75 25.79
C LYS A 358 -24.08 -2.79 25.63
N ALA A 359 -23.51 -2.76 24.43
CA ALA A 359 -22.43 -1.84 24.07
C ALA A 359 -22.93 -0.39 23.90
N LYS A 360 -22.06 0.58 24.23
CA LYS A 360 -22.20 1.98 23.82
C LYS A 360 -21.88 2.11 22.34
N LYS A 361 -22.83 2.63 21.55
CA LYS A 361 -22.77 2.61 20.07
C LYS A 361 -22.34 3.92 19.41
N ASP A 362 -22.15 4.98 20.18
CA ASP A 362 -21.80 6.28 19.63
C ASP A 362 -20.50 6.20 18.83
N VAL A 363 -20.63 6.38 17.51
CA VAL A 363 -19.51 6.10 16.58
C VAL A 363 -18.38 7.13 16.79
N LEU A 364 -18.67 8.42 16.64
CA LEU A 364 -17.64 9.47 16.73
C LEU A 364 -17.01 9.57 18.11
N PRO A 365 -17.78 9.62 19.23
CA PRO A 365 -17.18 9.61 20.56
C PRO A 365 -16.36 8.34 20.85
N GLY A 366 -16.84 7.19 20.41
CA GLY A 366 -16.11 5.94 20.58
C GLY A 366 -14.80 5.87 19.77
N ILE A 367 -14.80 6.36 18.53
CA ILE A 367 -13.59 6.51 17.74
C ILE A 367 -12.60 7.47 18.42
N ALA A 368 -13.07 8.63 18.86
CA ALA A 368 -12.23 9.62 19.55
C ALA A 368 -11.59 9.03 20.82
N TYR A 369 -12.34 8.21 21.56
CA TYR A 369 -11.81 7.53 22.74
C TYR A 369 -10.68 6.54 22.37
N VAL A 370 -10.88 5.68 21.37
CA VAL A 370 -9.83 4.76 20.91
C VAL A 370 -8.61 5.51 20.37
N GLN A 371 -8.82 6.59 19.61
CA GLN A 371 -7.74 7.47 19.16
C GLN A 371 -6.92 8.04 20.34
N THR A 372 -7.60 8.45 21.40
CA THR A 372 -6.95 8.96 22.61
C THR A 372 -6.07 7.88 23.27
N LEU A 373 -6.57 6.65 23.38
CA LEU A 373 -5.80 5.53 23.93
C LEU A 373 -4.54 5.25 23.10
N VAL A 374 -4.68 5.24 21.76
CA VAL A 374 -3.55 5.07 20.85
C VAL A 374 -2.53 6.20 21.00
N GLN A 375 -2.97 7.46 21.00
CA GLN A 375 -2.10 8.64 21.14
C GLN A 375 -1.34 8.67 22.48
N GLN A 376 -1.96 8.17 23.53
CA GLN A 376 -1.38 8.09 24.87
C GLN A 376 -0.53 6.83 25.09
N ASN A 377 -0.33 6.00 24.08
CA ASN A 377 0.33 4.68 24.15
C ASN A 377 -0.33 3.71 25.16
N ARG A 378 -1.64 3.88 25.39
CA ARG A 378 -2.46 3.09 26.34
C ARG A 378 -3.22 1.97 25.67
N LEU A 379 -3.01 1.71 24.39
CA LEU A 379 -3.55 0.56 23.65
C LEU A 379 -2.40 -0.22 23.04
N LYS A 380 -2.26 -1.49 23.43
CA LYS A 380 -1.28 -2.43 22.89
C LYS A 380 -2.00 -3.59 22.22
N VAL A 381 -1.44 -4.11 21.15
CA VAL A 381 -2.03 -5.19 20.36
C VAL A 381 -1.03 -6.35 20.23
N ALA A 382 -1.47 -7.53 20.58
CA ALA A 382 -0.65 -8.73 20.42
C ALA A 382 -0.35 -9.01 18.92
N PRO A 383 0.89 -9.39 18.57
CA PRO A 383 1.29 -9.57 17.17
C PRO A 383 0.47 -10.61 16.39
N HIS A 384 -0.19 -11.55 17.05
CA HIS A 384 -1.03 -12.56 16.41
C HIS A 384 -2.46 -12.05 16.11
N CYS A 385 -2.88 -10.89 16.63
CA CYS A 385 -4.18 -10.26 16.35
C CYS A 385 -4.13 -9.54 14.99
N GLN A 386 -4.00 -10.30 13.92
CA GLN A 386 -3.76 -9.79 12.57
C GLN A 386 -4.94 -9.01 11.99
N HIS A 387 -6.19 -9.38 12.35
CA HIS A 387 -7.39 -8.68 11.90
C HIS A 387 -7.53 -7.31 12.57
N VAL A 388 -7.23 -7.19 13.87
CA VAL A 388 -7.18 -5.91 14.58
C VAL A 388 -6.07 -5.03 14.00
N LEU A 389 -4.88 -5.59 13.76
CA LEU A 389 -3.77 -4.83 13.15
C LEU A 389 -4.12 -4.34 11.75
N ALA A 390 -4.73 -5.21 10.91
CA ALA A 390 -5.18 -4.81 9.59
C ALA A 390 -6.27 -3.73 9.64
N MET A 391 -7.18 -3.83 10.61
CA MET A 391 -8.21 -2.81 10.83
C MET A 391 -7.59 -1.49 11.27
N LEU A 392 -6.69 -1.46 12.25
CA LEU A 392 -6.01 -0.24 12.69
C LEU A 392 -5.29 0.46 11.53
N ASP A 393 -4.73 -0.30 10.61
CA ASP A 393 -4.04 0.21 9.43
C ASP A 393 -4.98 0.75 8.33
N GLN A 394 -6.10 0.07 8.11
CA GLN A 394 -6.90 0.25 6.90
C GLN A 394 -8.23 0.97 7.15
N TYR A 395 -8.70 1.09 8.41
CA TYR A 395 -9.96 1.75 8.72
C TYR A 395 -9.84 3.25 8.55
N ARG A 396 -10.71 3.83 7.69
CA ARG A 396 -10.58 5.21 7.22
C ARG A 396 -11.93 5.93 7.18
N TRP A 397 -11.87 7.26 7.11
CA TRP A 397 -13.04 8.09 6.87
C TRP A 397 -13.56 7.93 5.43
N ASP A 398 -14.87 8.11 5.24
CA ASP A 398 -15.51 8.02 3.91
C ASP A 398 -15.30 9.34 3.13
N ASP A 399 -14.29 9.35 2.26
CA ASP A 399 -13.92 10.48 1.38
C ASP A 399 -14.75 10.47 0.09
N LYS A 400 -16.06 10.64 0.16
CA LYS A 400 -16.85 10.92 -1.04
C LYS A 400 -16.74 12.40 -1.39
N GLU A 401 -15.97 12.66 -2.47
CA GLU A 401 -15.85 13.89 -3.23
C GLU A 401 -16.24 15.21 -2.50
N GLY A 402 -15.26 15.87 -1.90
CA GLY A 402 -15.33 17.29 -1.56
C GLY A 402 -16.13 17.69 -0.32
N LEU A 403 -16.79 16.76 0.36
CA LEU A 403 -17.40 16.96 1.67
C LEU A 403 -16.74 15.99 2.65
N GLN A 404 -15.89 16.48 3.53
CA GLN A 404 -15.43 15.73 4.71
C GLN A 404 -16.67 15.32 5.51
N ARG A 405 -17.16 14.12 5.27
CA ARG A 405 -18.14 13.51 6.15
C ARG A 405 -17.36 12.89 7.30
N GLU A 406 -17.60 13.33 8.49
CA GLU A 406 -17.15 12.73 9.75
C GLU A 406 -17.85 11.36 9.96
N ARG A 407 -17.76 10.47 8.96
CA ARG A 407 -18.33 9.14 9.01
C ARG A 407 -17.28 8.15 8.53
N PRO A 408 -17.00 7.08 9.30
CA PRO A 408 -16.09 6.03 8.84
C PRO A 408 -16.67 5.29 7.62
N LYS A 409 -15.78 4.85 6.74
CA LYS A 409 -16.16 4.02 5.59
C LYS A 409 -16.67 2.68 6.10
N HIS A 410 -17.85 2.26 5.62
CA HIS A 410 -18.37 0.93 5.91
C HIS A 410 -17.77 -0.07 4.90
N ASP A 411 -16.82 -0.87 5.35
CA ASP A 411 -16.13 -1.90 4.56
C ASP A 411 -15.80 -3.11 5.46
N LYS A 412 -15.04 -4.07 4.94
CA LYS A 412 -14.64 -5.29 5.65
C LYS A 412 -13.92 -5.07 7.00
N TYR A 413 -13.43 -3.86 7.26
CA TYR A 413 -12.76 -3.52 8.53
C TYR A 413 -13.72 -3.00 9.58
N SER A 414 -14.93 -2.63 9.19
CA SER A 414 -15.93 -2.00 10.08
C SER A 414 -16.30 -2.88 11.26
N HIS A 415 -16.52 -4.18 11.04
CA HIS A 415 -16.94 -5.11 12.09
C HIS A 415 -15.88 -5.25 13.18
N MET A 416 -14.61 -5.36 12.79
CA MET A 416 -13.49 -5.42 13.75
C MET A 416 -13.31 -4.10 14.50
N ALA A 417 -13.49 -2.95 13.81
CA ALA A 417 -13.45 -1.61 14.42
C ALA A 417 -14.57 -1.42 15.44
N ASP A 418 -15.77 -1.87 15.11
CA ASP A 418 -16.93 -1.80 16.00
C ASP A 418 -16.75 -2.72 17.22
N ALA A 419 -16.28 -3.95 17.03
CA ALA A 419 -15.99 -4.86 18.14
C ALA A 419 -14.94 -4.29 19.09
N LEU A 420 -13.82 -3.75 18.58
CA LEU A 420 -12.81 -3.08 19.41
C LEU A 420 -13.39 -1.88 20.15
N ARG A 421 -14.15 -1.04 19.45
CA ARG A 421 -14.81 0.14 20.04
C ARG A 421 -15.81 -0.25 21.11
N TYR A 422 -16.60 -1.30 20.92
CA TYR A 422 -17.54 -1.80 21.92
C TYR A 422 -16.83 -2.24 23.20
N ALA A 423 -15.70 -2.99 23.07
CA ALA A 423 -14.91 -3.37 24.24
C ALA A 423 -14.39 -2.15 24.99
N LEU A 424 -13.69 -1.26 24.31
CA LEU A 424 -12.97 -0.14 24.95
C LEU A 424 -13.90 0.97 25.41
N TYR A 425 -14.83 1.44 24.56
CA TYR A 425 -15.66 2.59 24.87
C TYR A 425 -16.78 2.28 25.86
N THR A 426 -17.28 1.04 25.89
CA THR A 426 -18.29 0.63 26.88
C THR A 426 -17.69 0.47 28.26
N TYR A 427 -16.46 0.00 28.34
CA TYR A 427 -15.72 -0.21 29.58
C TYR A 427 -15.27 1.10 30.25
N THR A 428 -15.39 2.26 29.57
CA THR A 428 -15.03 3.57 30.19
C THR A 428 -15.70 3.71 31.55
N LEU A 429 -14.88 3.87 32.54
CA LEU A 429 -15.22 4.17 33.92
C LEU A 429 -15.80 5.60 34.04
#